data_7b4a39abe7e39f7a35aaa674957c9448
#
_entry.id   7b4a39abe7e39f7a35aaa674957c9448
#
_cell.length_a   1.000
_cell.length_b   1.000
_cell.length_c   1.000
_cell.angle_alpha   90.00
_cell.angle_beta   90.00
_cell.angle_gamma   90.00
#
_symmetry.space_group_name_H-M   'P 1'
#
loop_
_entity.id
_entity.type
_entity.pdbx_description
1 polymer ?
#
loop_
_entity_poly.entity_id
_entity_poly.type
_entity_poly.pdbx_seq_one_letter_code
_entity_poly.pdbx_strand_id
1 'polypeptide(L)'
;TYLECCKNRKDRPVKKSKKPLNIQIMEQFRKNQIKCGLYPDSTRCVKHIKEAHALQNNKIISQLSEDGHVYILNPNKPPQVIPIENEEPEVLTMIDRVGVNHATTATCFCDIHDDEVFAPIEKGAPAFDKDSDEHKYIYAYKAFIFEYYKKLVEQKVLRENITNTPSLLKTPQYIQYYRAISMTLEEMNEVKSFFDKGIVSKDYTGLETCVIEIPESIKFATYACIAVDFDLKGKKIRHTKRGFISRLFITIFPEETKSYIILSCLSEDIKIYKKFFQQLQTTNL
;
A
#
# COMPACT_ATOMS: atom_id res chain seq x y z
N THR A 1 9.49 -26.83 -3.67
CA THR A 1 8.78 -25.58 -3.30
C THR A 1 8.17 -25.69 -1.90
N TYR A 2 7.79 -24.54 -1.29
CA TYR A 2 7.11 -24.51 0.03
C TYR A 2 5.80 -25.34 0.01
N LEU A 3 5.05 -25.26 -1.06
CA LEU A 3 3.80 -26.01 -1.23
C LEU A 3 4.03 -27.52 -1.25
N GLU A 4 5.10 -27.99 -1.90
CA GLU A 4 5.46 -29.42 -1.93
C GLU A 4 5.86 -29.94 -0.55
N CYS A 5 6.61 -29.15 0.22
CA CYS A 5 7.01 -29.52 1.58
C CYS A 5 5.82 -29.76 2.52
N CYS A 6 4.70 -29.05 2.33
CA CYS A 6 3.52 -29.16 3.17
C CYS A 6 2.50 -30.21 2.68
N LYS A 7 2.62 -30.71 1.45
CA LYS A 7 1.61 -31.53 0.78
C LYS A 7 1.22 -32.83 1.52
N ASN A 8 2.17 -33.43 2.23
CA ASN A 8 1.98 -34.70 2.93
C ASN A 8 1.83 -34.57 4.45
N ARG A 9 1.71 -33.34 4.96
CA ARG A 9 1.50 -33.10 6.39
C ARG A 9 0.03 -33.27 6.75
N LYS A 10 -0.22 -33.68 8.00
CA LYS A 10 -1.57 -33.71 8.57
C LYS A 10 -1.94 -32.34 9.12
N ASP A 11 -3.23 -32.03 9.08
CA ASP A 11 -3.76 -30.82 9.69
C ASP A 11 -3.51 -30.86 11.21
N ARG A 12 -3.14 -29.73 11.76
CA ARG A 12 -3.04 -29.57 13.21
C ARG A 12 -4.45 -29.43 13.80
N PRO A 13 -4.72 -29.98 14.99
CA PRO A 13 -6.01 -29.77 15.62
C PRO A 13 -6.25 -28.27 15.84
N VAL A 14 -7.27 -27.75 15.19
CA VAL A 14 -7.66 -26.34 15.33
C VAL A 14 -8.47 -26.22 16.61
N LYS A 15 -7.95 -25.51 17.60
CA LYS A 15 -8.77 -25.09 18.75
C LYS A 15 -9.85 -24.15 18.21
N LYS A 16 -11.12 -24.55 18.34
CA LYS A 16 -12.24 -23.66 17.97
C LYS A 16 -12.14 -22.36 18.76
N SER A 17 -11.86 -21.28 18.08
CA SER A 17 -11.86 -19.95 18.68
C SER A 17 -13.31 -19.52 18.89
N LYS A 18 -13.62 -18.94 20.06
CA LYS A 18 -14.92 -18.31 20.33
C LYS A 18 -14.99 -16.90 19.77
N LYS A 19 -13.88 -16.37 19.23
CA LYS A 19 -13.80 -15.02 18.68
C LYS A 19 -14.42 -14.96 17.29
N PRO A 20 -15.09 -13.86 16.91
CA PRO A 20 -15.52 -13.62 15.55
C PRO A 20 -14.40 -13.77 14.52
N LEU A 21 -14.72 -14.20 13.30
CA LEU A 21 -13.72 -14.48 12.26
C LEU A 21 -12.85 -13.27 11.93
N ASN A 22 -13.43 -12.08 11.85
CA ASN A 22 -12.69 -10.84 11.60
C ASN A 22 -11.63 -10.57 12.68
N ILE A 23 -11.95 -10.83 13.96
CA ILE A 23 -10.98 -10.68 15.05
C ILE A 23 -9.84 -11.70 14.92
N GLN A 24 -10.14 -12.94 14.54
CA GLN A 24 -9.12 -13.96 14.32
C GLN A 24 -8.17 -13.56 13.18
N ILE A 25 -8.70 -13.04 12.08
CA ILE A 25 -7.91 -12.54 10.95
C ILE A 25 -7.00 -11.40 11.40
N MET A 26 -7.53 -10.41 12.11
CA MET A 26 -6.74 -9.29 12.63
C MET A 26 -5.60 -9.75 13.54
N GLU A 27 -5.86 -10.72 14.43
CA GLU A 27 -4.83 -11.30 15.31
C GLU A 27 -3.75 -12.03 14.51
N GLN A 28 -4.12 -12.75 13.45
CA GLN A 28 -3.15 -13.37 12.55
C GLN A 28 -2.26 -12.32 11.86
N PHE A 29 -2.84 -11.25 11.34
CA PHE A 29 -2.07 -10.16 10.73
C PHE A 29 -1.12 -9.51 11.75
N ARG A 30 -1.60 -9.17 12.95
CA ARG A 30 -0.76 -8.61 14.03
C ARG A 30 0.39 -9.53 14.42
N LYS A 31 0.13 -10.83 14.58
CA LYS A 31 1.15 -11.83 14.90
C LYS A 31 2.21 -11.97 13.81
N ASN A 32 1.82 -11.79 12.56
CA ASN A 32 2.69 -11.96 11.40
C ASN A 32 3.33 -10.65 10.91
N GLN A 33 3.16 -9.54 11.63
CA GLN A 33 3.81 -8.27 11.31
C GLN A 33 5.33 -8.43 11.14
N ILE A 34 5.86 -7.73 10.15
CA ILE A 34 7.30 -7.61 9.94
C ILE A 34 7.77 -6.43 10.78
N LYS A 35 8.79 -6.65 11.58
CA LYS A 35 9.33 -5.62 12.46
C LYS A 35 10.67 -5.19 11.93
N CYS A 36 10.75 -4.03 11.35
CA CYS A 36 11.88 -3.43 10.67
C CYS A 36 12.69 -4.45 9.81
N GLY A 37 12.60 -4.46 8.57
CA GLY A 37 13.30 -5.41 7.70
C GLY A 37 13.19 -5.00 6.24
N LEU A 38 12.60 -3.82 6.01
CA LEU A 38 12.38 -3.33 4.66
C LEU A 38 13.42 -2.29 4.23
N TYR A 39 14.21 -1.75 5.17
CA TYR A 39 15.36 -0.91 4.83
C TYR A 39 16.52 -1.78 4.33
N PRO A 40 17.26 -1.36 3.28
CA PRO A 40 18.32 -2.17 2.67
C PRO A 40 19.46 -2.54 3.61
N ASP A 41 19.83 -1.64 4.53
CA ASP A 41 20.89 -1.85 5.50
C ASP A 41 20.31 -2.06 6.91
N SER A 42 20.35 -3.31 7.37
CA SER A 42 19.90 -3.69 8.72
C SER A 42 20.93 -3.47 9.83
N THR A 43 22.18 -3.05 9.50
CA THR A 43 23.27 -2.96 10.48
C THR A 43 23.04 -1.91 11.57
N ARG A 44 22.26 -0.85 11.24
CA ARG A 44 21.91 0.23 12.17
C ARG A 44 20.52 0.11 12.77
N CYS A 45 19.88 -1.04 12.56
CA CYS A 45 18.53 -1.26 13.06
C CYS A 45 18.48 -1.23 14.59
N VAL A 46 17.61 -0.39 15.15
CA VAL A 46 17.35 -0.34 16.58
C VAL A 46 16.21 -1.28 16.99
N LYS A 47 16.15 -1.65 18.27
CA LYS A 47 15.10 -2.56 18.77
C LYS A 47 13.72 -1.90 18.82
N HIS A 48 13.65 -0.59 18.88
CA HIS A 48 12.39 0.15 18.92
C HIS A 48 11.78 0.21 17.52
N ILE A 49 10.64 -0.43 17.35
CA ILE A 49 9.90 -0.47 16.09
C ILE A 49 8.84 0.61 16.10
N LYS A 50 8.86 1.48 15.10
CA LYS A 50 7.89 2.54 14.96
C LYS A 50 6.63 2.03 14.24
N GLU A 51 5.47 2.45 14.71
CA GLU A 51 4.24 2.38 13.93
C GLU A 51 4.22 3.55 12.95
N ALA A 52 4.97 3.40 11.85
CA ALA A 52 5.12 4.42 10.82
C ALA A 52 3.81 4.67 10.09
N HIS A 53 3.49 5.93 9.83
CA HIS A 53 2.31 6.31 9.07
C HIS A 53 2.59 6.33 7.56
N ALA A 54 1.73 5.68 6.77
CA ALA A 54 1.78 5.77 5.31
C ALA A 54 1.43 7.17 4.80
N LEU A 55 0.49 7.84 5.47
CA LEU A 55 0.19 9.26 5.31
C LEU A 55 0.66 10.00 6.55
N GLN A 56 1.38 11.08 6.36
CA GLN A 56 1.99 11.85 7.45
C GLN A 56 0.95 12.31 8.49
N ASN A 57 1.16 11.96 9.76
CA ASN A 57 0.20 12.26 10.82
C ASN A 57 0.05 13.77 11.03
N ASN A 58 1.14 14.47 11.29
CA ASN A 58 1.10 15.88 11.73
C ASN A 58 0.67 16.88 10.66
N LYS A 59 0.82 16.57 9.38
CA LYS A 59 0.54 17.51 8.28
C LYS A 59 -0.63 17.08 7.39
N ILE A 60 -0.94 15.79 7.31
CA ILE A 60 -1.99 15.27 6.43
C ILE A 60 -3.16 14.76 7.26
N ILE A 61 -2.92 13.74 8.11
CA ILE A 61 -4.01 13.09 8.85
C ILE A 61 -4.63 14.07 9.87
N SER A 62 -3.82 14.91 10.52
CA SER A 62 -4.30 15.91 11.47
C SER A 62 -5.26 16.92 10.85
N GLN A 63 -5.06 17.31 9.57
CA GLN A 63 -5.97 18.23 8.85
C GLN A 63 -7.32 17.58 8.51
N LEU A 64 -7.37 16.26 8.44
CA LEU A 64 -8.57 15.49 8.18
C LEU A 64 -9.28 15.06 9.47
N SER A 65 -8.67 15.31 10.63
CA SER A 65 -9.17 14.80 11.90
C SER A 65 -10.27 15.68 12.48
N GLU A 66 -11.27 15.01 13.07
CA GLU A 66 -12.27 15.61 13.93
C GLU A 66 -12.16 14.98 15.32
N ASP A 67 -11.96 15.80 16.35
CA ASP A 67 -11.74 15.34 17.74
C ASP A 67 -10.64 14.26 17.85
N GLY A 68 -9.52 14.43 17.13
CA GLY A 68 -8.39 13.50 17.13
C GLY A 68 -8.66 12.16 16.44
N HIS A 69 -9.72 12.06 15.63
CA HIS A 69 -10.11 10.85 14.88
C HIS A 69 -10.26 11.13 13.39
N VAL A 70 -10.09 10.09 12.60
CA VAL A 70 -10.38 10.07 11.16
C VAL A 70 -11.23 8.86 10.79
N TYR A 71 -11.88 8.92 9.64
CA TYR A 71 -12.62 7.81 9.07
C TYR A 71 -11.77 7.07 8.05
N ILE A 72 -11.65 5.75 8.22
CA ILE A 72 -10.90 4.89 7.28
C ILE A 72 -11.78 3.77 6.76
N LEU A 73 -11.53 3.33 5.54
CA LEU A 73 -12.10 2.09 5.02
C LEU A 73 -11.53 0.91 5.79
N ASN A 74 -12.40 0.07 6.36
CA ASN A 74 -11.98 -1.12 7.07
C ASN A 74 -11.99 -2.35 6.15
N PRO A 75 -10.83 -2.80 5.64
CA PRO A 75 -10.76 -3.94 4.74
C PRO A 75 -11.13 -5.27 5.41
N ASN A 76 -11.23 -5.31 6.74
CA ASN A 76 -11.56 -6.52 7.50
C ASN A 76 -13.07 -6.66 7.74
N LYS A 77 -13.86 -5.66 7.37
CA LYS A 77 -15.32 -5.73 7.41
C LYS A 77 -15.84 -5.96 5.99
N PRO A 78 -16.59 -7.03 5.74
CA PRO A 78 -17.20 -7.24 4.44
C PRO A 78 -18.14 -6.08 4.12
N PRO A 79 -18.22 -5.64 2.86
CA PRO A 79 -19.21 -4.64 2.46
C PRO A 79 -20.61 -5.20 2.72
N GLN A 80 -21.52 -4.34 3.17
CA GLN A 80 -22.93 -4.68 3.26
C GLN A 80 -23.59 -4.44 1.91
N VAL A 81 -24.28 -5.45 1.42
CA VAL A 81 -25.08 -5.34 0.20
C VAL A 81 -26.53 -5.10 0.64
N ILE A 82 -27.06 -3.93 0.32
CA ILE A 82 -28.45 -3.58 0.60
C ILE A 82 -29.23 -3.80 -0.68
N PRO A 83 -30.13 -4.79 -0.73
CA PRO A 83 -30.99 -4.99 -1.90
C PRO A 83 -31.97 -3.81 -1.99
N ILE A 84 -32.03 -3.18 -3.17
CA ILE A 84 -33.01 -2.15 -3.48
C ILE A 84 -34.01 -2.77 -4.47
N GLU A 85 -35.32 -2.62 -4.16
CA GLU A 85 -36.36 -3.20 -4.98
C GLU A 85 -36.40 -2.53 -6.36
N ASN A 86 -36.23 -3.33 -7.45
CA ASN A 86 -36.17 -2.91 -8.84
C ASN A 86 -34.96 -2.06 -9.26
N GLU A 87 -33.89 -2.03 -8.44
CA GLU A 87 -32.63 -1.34 -8.74
C GLU A 87 -31.43 -2.27 -8.51
N GLU A 88 -30.23 -1.86 -8.95
CA GLU A 88 -29.02 -2.56 -8.55
C GLU A 88 -28.77 -2.43 -7.05
N PRO A 89 -28.29 -3.48 -6.37
CA PRO A 89 -28.09 -3.43 -4.93
C PRO A 89 -27.00 -2.41 -4.55
N GLU A 90 -27.26 -1.62 -3.55
CA GLU A 90 -26.28 -0.69 -2.99
C GLU A 90 -25.23 -1.45 -2.18
N VAL A 91 -23.95 -1.16 -2.46
CA VAL A 91 -22.81 -1.75 -1.74
C VAL A 91 -22.25 -0.72 -0.78
N LEU A 92 -22.53 -0.88 0.51
CA LEU A 92 -21.97 -0.03 1.56
C LEU A 92 -20.61 -0.56 2.01
N THR A 93 -19.56 0.19 1.78
CA THR A 93 -18.25 -0.08 2.34
C THR A 93 -18.20 0.33 3.80
N MET A 94 -17.74 -0.57 4.66
CA MET A 94 -17.68 -0.30 6.10
C MET A 94 -16.56 0.70 6.42
N ILE A 95 -16.92 1.77 7.05
CA ILE A 95 -16.04 2.85 7.51
C ILE A 95 -15.91 2.76 9.03
N ASP A 96 -14.68 2.85 9.54
CA ASP A 96 -14.40 2.90 10.96
C ASP A 96 -13.83 4.27 11.36
N ARG A 97 -14.25 4.77 12.51
CA ARG A 97 -13.67 5.93 13.16
C ARG A 97 -12.47 5.46 14.00
N VAL A 98 -11.26 5.92 13.67
CA VAL A 98 -10.03 5.55 14.37
C VAL A 98 -9.25 6.77 14.82
N GLY A 99 -8.53 6.65 15.94
CA GLY A 99 -7.63 7.70 16.39
C GLY A 99 -6.49 7.95 15.39
N VAL A 100 -6.11 9.21 15.20
CA VAL A 100 -5.07 9.62 14.23
C VAL A 100 -3.76 8.84 14.38
N ASN A 101 -3.38 8.49 15.60
CA ASN A 101 -2.15 7.75 15.88
C ASN A 101 -2.17 6.29 15.40
N HIS A 102 -3.32 5.77 15.04
CA HIS A 102 -3.51 4.38 14.56
C HIS A 102 -3.93 4.31 13.09
N ALA A 103 -4.24 5.46 12.48
CA ALA A 103 -4.65 5.51 11.09
C ALA A 103 -3.44 5.27 10.17
N THR A 104 -3.61 4.38 9.18
CA THR A 104 -2.61 4.09 8.13
C THR A 104 -1.23 3.61 8.63
N THR A 105 -1.13 3.05 9.84
CA THR A 105 0.16 2.65 10.43
C THR A 105 0.63 1.26 9.99
N ALA A 106 1.95 1.08 9.93
CA ALA A 106 2.61 -0.20 9.73
C ALA A 106 3.99 -0.23 10.45
N THR A 107 4.47 -1.43 10.76
CA THR A 107 5.73 -1.66 11.51
C THR A 107 6.91 -1.97 10.58
N CYS A 108 6.94 -1.38 9.37
CA CYS A 108 7.93 -1.69 8.34
C CYS A 108 9.34 -1.14 8.63
N PHE A 109 9.45 -0.12 9.48
CA PHE A 109 10.72 0.53 9.84
C PHE A 109 10.89 0.65 11.36
N CYS A 110 12.13 0.76 11.82
CA CYS A 110 12.45 1.26 13.15
C CYS A 110 12.59 2.79 13.12
N ASP A 111 12.67 3.42 14.29
CA ASP A 111 12.74 4.89 14.41
C ASP A 111 13.85 5.51 13.56
N ILE A 112 15.06 4.91 13.54
CA ILE A 112 16.19 5.44 12.78
C ILE A 112 15.91 5.38 11.28
N HIS A 113 15.45 4.23 10.78
CA HIS A 113 15.26 4.05 9.34
C HIS A 113 14.03 4.84 8.83
N ASP A 114 12.98 4.95 9.62
CA ASP A 114 11.82 5.78 9.28
C ASP A 114 12.22 7.25 9.15
N ASP A 115 12.94 7.76 10.15
CA ASP A 115 13.43 9.13 10.16
C ASP A 115 14.43 9.40 9.03
N GLU A 116 15.36 8.49 8.77
CA GLU A 116 16.37 8.64 7.72
C GLU A 116 15.75 8.75 6.33
N VAL A 117 14.73 7.94 6.05
CA VAL A 117 14.08 7.88 4.74
C VAL A 117 13.06 9.01 4.55
N PHE A 118 12.22 9.26 5.58
CA PHE A 118 11.04 10.10 5.39
C PHE A 118 11.19 11.52 5.97
N ALA A 119 12.29 11.83 6.66
CA ALA A 119 12.53 13.18 7.18
C ALA A 119 12.38 14.30 6.16
N PRO A 120 12.81 14.19 4.89
CA PRO A 120 12.66 15.25 3.91
C PRO A 120 11.21 15.71 3.74
N ILE A 121 10.27 14.77 3.70
CA ILE A 121 8.84 15.08 3.53
C ILE A 121 8.12 15.30 4.87
N GLU A 122 8.61 14.72 5.98
CA GLU A 122 7.94 14.78 7.28
C GLU A 122 8.39 15.95 8.15
N LYS A 123 9.69 16.23 8.19
CA LYS A 123 10.27 17.27 9.06
C LYS A 123 10.47 18.60 8.34
N GLY A 124 10.57 18.59 7.00
CA GLY A 124 10.72 19.78 6.18
C GLY A 124 9.44 20.61 6.06
N ALA A 125 9.58 21.86 5.63
CA ALA A 125 8.50 22.72 5.16
C ALA A 125 8.88 23.22 3.77
N PRO A 126 8.03 23.13 2.75
CA PRO A 126 6.65 22.60 2.76
C PRO A 126 6.59 21.06 2.91
N ALA A 127 5.37 20.51 3.14
CA ALA A 127 5.17 19.07 3.17
C ALA A 127 5.50 18.44 1.82
N PHE A 128 5.23 19.13 0.72
CA PHE A 128 5.58 18.72 -0.63
C PHE A 128 6.12 19.89 -1.45
N ASP A 129 7.27 19.67 -2.05
CA ASP A 129 7.85 20.53 -3.08
C ASP A 129 7.75 19.81 -4.43
N LYS A 130 6.91 20.37 -5.34
CA LYS A 130 6.65 19.78 -6.65
C LYS A 130 7.87 19.83 -7.59
N ASP A 131 8.85 20.66 -7.29
CA ASP A 131 10.07 20.82 -8.08
C ASP A 131 11.22 19.93 -7.56
N SER A 132 11.07 19.35 -6.35
CA SER A 132 12.03 18.43 -5.74
C SER A 132 11.84 16.99 -6.22
N ASP A 133 12.84 16.45 -6.90
CA ASP A 133 12.85 15.04 -7.31
C ASP A 133 12.97 14.12 -6.09
N GLU A 134 13.65 14.53 -5.02
CA GLU A 134 13.69 13.81 -3.75
C GLU A 134 12.28 13.65 -3.15
N HIS A 135 11.48 14.71 -3.08
CA HIS A 135 10.12 14.61 -2.54
C HIS A 135 9.24 13.68 -3.38
N LYS A 136 9.27 13.82 -4.72
CA LYS A 136 8.53 12.92 -5.64
C LYS A 136 8.92 11.46 -5.42
N TYR A 137 10.23 11.21 -5.31
CA TYR A 137 10.76 9.85 -5.11
C TYR A 137 10.33 9.26 -3.77
N ILE A 138 10.44 10.03 -2.68
CA ILE A 138 10.09 9.56 -1.34
C ILE A 138 8.58 9.32 -1.21
N TYR A 139 7.72 10.15 -1.82
CA TYR A 139 6.27 9.90 -1.84
C TYR A 139 5.93 8.63 -2.62
N ALA A 140 6.56 8.40 -3.78
CA ALA A 140 6.39 7.17 -4.56
C ALA A 140 6.89 5.95 -3.78
N TYR A 141 8.07 6.05 -3.15
CA TYR A 141 8.60 4.99 -2.29
C TYR A 141 7.67 4.69 -1.13
N LYS A 142 7.13 5.70 -0.48
CA LYS A 142 6.21 5.55 0.65
C LYS A 142 4.94 4.80 0.23
N ALA A 143 4.31 5.20 -0.88
CA ALA A 143 3.15 4.50 -1.44
C ALA A 143 3.47 3.03 -1.78
N PHE A 144 4.65 2.77 -2.35
CA PHE A 144 5.11 1.43 -2.69
C PHE A 144 5.37 0.55 -1.46
N ILE A 145 6.19 1.03 -0.51
CA ILE A 145 6.72 0.19 0.57
C ILE A 145 5.64 -0.28 1.54
N PHE A 146 4.60 0.53 1.77
CA PHE A 146 3.47 0.13 2.60
C PHE A 146 2.60 -0.94 1.93
N GLU A 147 2.41 -0.88 0.62
CA GLU A 147 1.71 -1.93 -0.12
C GLU A 147 2.55 -3.22 -0.21
N TYR A 148 3.84 -3.09 -0.42
CA TYR A 148 4.77 -4.22 -0.37
C TYR A 148 4.76 -4.91 1.00
N TYR A 149 4.80 -4.15 2.09
CA TYR A 149 4.66 -4.64 3.45
C TYR A 149 3.37 -5.46 3.65
N LYS A 150 2.23 -4.92 3.21
CA LYS A 150 0.94 -5.63 3.30
C LYS A 150 0.99 -6.99 2.59
N LYS A 151 1.58 -7.04 1.39
CA LYS A 151 1.72 -8.29 0.62
C LYS A 151 2.66 -9.30 1.28
N LEU A 152 3.74 -8.85 1.90
CA LEU A 152 4.63 -9.72 2.67
C LEU A 152 3.92 -10.33 3.90
N VAL A 153 3.18 -9.51 4.65
CA VAL A 153 2.40 -9.99 5.81
C VAL A 153 1.33 -10.98 5.35
N GLU A 154 0.62 -10.67 4.27
CA GLU A 154 -0.39 -11.55 3.66
C GLU A 154 0.19 -12.91 3.27
N GLN A 155 1.33 -12.93 2.57
CA GLN A 155 2.00 -14.19 2.22
C GLN A 155 2.40 -14.99 3.47
N LYS A 156 2.88 -14.31 4.51
CA LYS A 156 3.28 -14.96 5.77
C LYS A 156 2.09 -15.60 6.47
N VAL A 157 0.93 -14.93 6.50
CA VAL A 157 -0.34 -15.47 7.02
C VAL A 157 -0.77 -16.70 6.21
N LEU A 158 -0.73 -16.62 4.89
CA LEU A 158 -1.07 -17.76 4.03
C LEU A 158 -0.15 -18.96 4.26
N ARG A 159 1.15 -18.76 4.43
CA ARG A 159 2.11 -19.82 4.77
C ARG A 159 1.83 -20.42 6.13
N GLU A 160 1.51 -19.62 7.14
CA GLU A 160 1.14 -20.10 8.47
C GLU A 160 -0.13 -20.99 8.39
N ASN A 161 -1.13 -20.54 7.65
CA ASN A 161 -2.38 -21.29 7.44
C ASN A 161 -2.11 -22.65 6.78
N ILE A 162 -1.31 -22.67 5.70
CA ILE A 162 -0.92 -23.95 5.04
C ILE A 162 -0.15 -24.87 6.01
N THR A 163 0.75 -24.28 6.82
CA THR A 163 1.53 -25.07 7.80
C THR A 163 0.64 -25.70 8.87
N ASN A 164 -0.40 -25.01 9.31
CA ASN A 164 -1.31 -25.48 10.34
C ASN A 164 -2.42 -26.38 9.77
N THR A 165 -2.84 -26.13 8.54
CA THR A 165 -3.94 -26.81 7.86
C THR A 165 -3.52 -27.20 6.44
N PRO A 166 -2.64 -28.22 6.29
CA PRO A 166 -2.15 -28.65 4.97
C PRO A 166 -3.25 -29.10 4.00
N SER A 167 -4.44 -29.47 4.49
CA SER A 167 -5.60 -29.77 3.65
C SER A 167 -6.05 -28.61 2.76
N LEU A 168 -5.70 -27.36 3.11
CA LEU A 168 -5.90 -26.18 2.24
C LEU A 168 -5.23 -26.34 0.87
N LEU A 169 -4.15 -27.14 0.77
CA LEU A 169 -3.51 -27.45 -0.50
C LEU A 169 -4.38 -28.31 -1.45
N LYS A 170 -5.51 -28.84 -0.97
CA LYS A 170 -6.51 -29.51 -1.80
C LYS A 170 -7.57 -28.55 -2.34
N THR A 171 -7.55 -27.28 -1.91
CA THR A 171 -8.50 -26.24 -2.33
C THR A 171 -7.86 -25.41 -3.46
N PRO A 172 -8.30 -25.58 -4.73
CA PRO A 172 -7.67 -24.91 -5.87
C PRO A 172 -7.62 -23.38 -5.72
N GLN A 173 -8.70 -22.76 -5.22
CA GLN A 173 -8.80 -21.32 -5.04
C GLN A 173 -7.75 -20.81 -4.04
N TYR A 174 -7.49 -21.55 -2.96
CA TYR A 174 -6.47 -21.18 -1.98
C TYR A 174 -5.07 -21.24 -2.57
N ILE A 175 -4.78 -22.26 -3.36
CA ILE A 175 -3.48 -22.40 -4.05
C ILE A 175 -3.31 -21.30 -5.08
N GLN A 176 -4.33 -21.00 -5.87
CA GLN A 176 -4.28 -19.91 -6.86
C GLN A 176 -4.02 -18.58 -6.18
N TYR A 177 -4.71 -18.30 -5.07
CA TYR A 177 -4.51 -17.06 -4.31
C TYR A 177 -3.07 -16.96 -3.75
N TYR A 178 -2.56 -18.03 -3.12
CA TYR A 178 -1.17 -18.07 -2.64
C TYR A 178 -0.15 -17.83 -3.76
N ARG A 179 -0.37 -18.44 -4.93
CA ARG A 179 0.48 -18.25 -6.11
C ARG A 179 0.42 -16.80 -6.61
N ALA A 180 -0.77 -16.23 -6.71
CA ALA A 180 -0.95 -14.85 -7.15
C ALA A 180 -0.20 -13.86 -6.23
N ILE A 181 -0.31 -14.01 -4.90
CA ILE A 181 0.45 -13.21 -3.93
C ILE A 181 1.96 -13.42 -4.09
N SER A 182 2.41 -14.66 -4.31
CA SER A 182 3.84 -14.95 -4.49
C SER A 182 4.40 -14.32 -5.76
N MET A 183 3.68 -14.40 -6.88
CA MET A 183 4.06 -13.75 -8.14
C MET A 183 4.07 -12.22 -8.00
N THR A 184 3.06 -11.65 -7.36
CA THR A 184 3.02 -10.21 -7.06
C THR A 184 4.25 -9.76 -6.27
N LEU A 185 4.68 -10.55 -5.27
CA LEU A 185 5.87 -10.22 -4.49
C LEU A 185 7.17 -10.36 -5.28
N GLU A 186 7.28 -11.33 -6.20
CA GLU A 186 8.42 -11.45 -7.11
C GLU A 186 8.57 -10.19 -7.98
N GLU A 187 7.46 -9.72 -8.57
CA GLU A 187 7.43 -8.46 -9.31
C GLU A 187 7.80 -7.24 -8.44
N MET A 188 7.20 -7.16 -7.26
CA MET A 188 7.45 -6.06 -6.33
C MET A 188 8.90 -6.04 -5.79
N ASN A 189 9.59 -7.17 -5.74
CA ASN A 189 11.01 -7.23 -5.34
C ASN A 189 11.93 -6.49 -6.32
N GLU A 190 11.62 -6.49 -7.62
CA GLU A 190 12.38 -5.71 -8.60
C GLU A 190 12.19 -4.20 -8.37
N VAL A 191 10.93 -3.79 -8.16
CA VAL A 191 10.59 -2.40 -7.83
C VAL A 191 11.25 -1.99 -6.49
N LYS A 192 11.27 -2.88 -5.50
CA LYS A 192 11.96 -2.64 -4.24
C LYS A 192 13.45 -2.42 -4.44
N SER A 193 14.09 -3.25 -5.25
CA SER A 193 15.53 -3.12 -5.55
C SER A 193 15.85 -1.78 -6.23
N PHE A 194 14.96 -1.27 -7.08
CA PHE A 194 15.08 0.07 -7.66
C PHE A 194 15.04 1.14 -6.57
N PHE A 195 14.01 1.13 -5.73
CA PHE A 195 13.85 2.12 -4.67
C PHE A 195 14.99 2.06 -3.64
N ASP A 196 15.40 0.86 -3.23
CA ASP A 196 16.48 0.65 -2.27
C ASP A 196 17.80 1.28 -2.76
N LYS A 197 18.12 1.11 -4.04
CA LYS A 197 19.31 1.73 -4.65
C LYS A 197 19.24 3.25 -4.57
N GLY A 198 18.13 3.85 -4.98
CA GLY A 198 17.98 5.29 -4.96
C GLY A 198 18.03 5.89 -3.55
N ILE A 199 17.41 5.24 -2.56
CA ILE A 199 17.47 5.68 -1.15
C ILE A 199 18.91 5.63 -0.62
N VAL A 200 19.65 4.54 -0.87
CA VAL A 200 21.03 4.38 -0.37
C VAL A 200 22.00 5.33 -1.06
N SER A 201 21.88 5.48 -2.37
CA SER A 201 22.78 6.34 -3.17
C SER A 201 22.36 7.82 -3.17
N LYS A 202 21.16 8.14 -2.66
CA LYS A 202 20.51 9.45 -2.79
C LYS A 202 20.37 9.89 -4.25
N ASP A 203 20.17 8.93 -5.13
CA ASP A 203 19.86 9.14 -6.53
C ASP A 203 18.34 8.98 -6.73
N TYR A 204 17.67 10.12 -6.85
CA TYR A 204 16.22 10.20 -6.95
C TYR A 204 15.70 10.24 -8.39
N THR A 205 16.54 9.84 -9.34
CA THR A 205 16.19 9.72 -10.76
C THR A 205 15.45 8.41 -11.07
N GLY A 206 14.97 8.25 -12.30
CA GLY A 206 14.34 7.00 -12.76
C GLY A 206 12.86 6.89 -12.48
N LEU A 207 12.21 7.95 -11.98
CA LEU A 207 10.75 8.08 -11.92
C LEU A 207 10.25 9.14 -12.90
N GLU A 208 9.07 8.88 -13.47
CA GLU A 208 8.26 9.87 -14.17
C GLU A 208 7.05 10.19 -13.30
N THR A 209 6.89 11.47 -12.97
CA THR A 209 5.85 11.91 -12.03
C THR A 209 4.94 12.94 -12.67
N CYS A 210 3.63 12.70 -12.56
CA CYS A 210 2.57 13.65 -12.85
C CYS A 210 2.06 14.22 -11.53
N VAL A 211 2.17 15.54 -11.37
CA VAL A 211 1.66 16.25 -10.19
C VAL A 211 0.48 17.11 -10.63
N ILE A 212 -0.64 17.00 -9.92
CA ILE A 212 -1.82 17.83 -10.09
C ILE A 212 -2.04 18.58 -8.79
N GLU A 213 -2.11 19.90 -8.89
CA GLU A 213 -2.46 20.78 -7.78
C GLU A 213 -3.93 21.18 -7.90
N ILE A 214 -4.72 20.89 -6.86
CA ILE A 214 -6.13 21.25 -6.74
C ILE A 214 -6.17 22.53 -5.88
N PRO A 215 -6.77 23.65 -6.34
CA PRO A 215 -6.76 24.93 -5.64
C PRO A 215 -7.73 24.99 -4.44
N GLU A 216 -7.95 23.86 -3.78
CA GLU A 216 -8.76 23.72 -2.58
C GLU A 216 -8.25 22.59 -1.69
N SER A 217 -8.51 22.66 -0.39
CA SER A 217 -8.19 21.63 0.56
C SER A 217 -9.29 20.56 0.59
N ILE A 218 -9.06 19.42 -0.08
CA ILE A 218 -10.02 18.31 -0.09
C ILE A 218 -10.03 17.58 1.26
N LYS A 219 -11.17 17.02 1.64
CA LYS A 219 -11.33 16.28 2.90
C LYS A 219 -11.05 14.77 2.73
N PHE A 220 -9.99 14.47 2.00
CA PHE A 220 -9.64 13.10 1.65
C PHE A 220 -8.12 12.95 1.49
N ALA A 221 -7.57 11.82 1.92
CA ALA A 221 -6.20 11.44 1.63
C ALA A 221 -6.09 9.94 1.39
N THR A 222 -5.22 9.55 0.47
CA THR A 222 -4.97 8.13 0.19
C THR A 222 -3.57 7.91 -0.39
N TYR A 223 -3.15 6.64 -0.34
CA TYR A 223 -1.97 6.16 -1.07
C TYR A 223 -2.29 4.81 -1.72
N ALA A 224 -1.66 4.50 -2.82
CA ALA A 224 -1.83 3.24 -3.52
C ALA A 224 -0.61 2.89 -4.38
N CYS A 225 -0.43 1.59 -4.61
CA CYS A 225 0.48 1.04 -5.62
C CYS A 225 -0.33 0.08 -6.49
N ILE A 226 -0.85 0.58 -7.62
CA ILE A 226 -1.83 -0.12 -8.45
C ILE A 226 -1.45 -0.08 -9.93
N ALA A 227 -2.05 -0.97 -10.72
CA ALA A 227 -2.12 -0.83 -12.18
C ALA A 227 -3.48 -0.26 -12.56
N VAL A 228 -3.49 0.63 -13.56
CA VAL A 228 -4.71 1.26 -14.06
C VAL A 228 -5.13 0.57 -15.36
N ASP A 229 -6.34 0.03 -15.38
CA ASP A 229 -6.85 -0.76 -16.51
C ASP A 229 -7.34 0.10 -17.68
N PHE A 230 -7.82 1.32 -17.42
CA PHE A 230 -8.42 2.20 -18.42
C PHE A 230 -7.92 3.63 -18.28
N ASP A 231 -7.73 4.31 -19.40
CA ASP A 231 -7.49 5.75 -19.41
C ASP A 231 -8.79 6.54 -19.15
N LEU A 232 -8.71 7.87 -18.98
CA LEU A 232 -9.89 8.71 -18.71
C LEU A 232 -10.93 8.74 -19.86
N LYS A 233 -10.57 8.22 -21.03
CA LYS A 233 -11.49 8.06 -22.18
C LYS A 233 -12.03 6.62 -22.30
N GLY A 234 -11.84 5.79 -21.28
CA GLY A 234 -12.28 4.39 -21.28
C GLY A 234 -11.45 3.46 -22.17
N LYS A 235 -10.30 3.90 -22.69
CA LYS A 235 -9.43 3.05 -23.48
C LYS A 235 -8.57 2.19 -22.57
N LYS A 236 -8.56 0.87 -22.84
CA LYS A 236 -7.78 -0.10 -22.07
C LYS A 236 -6.26 0.18 -22.14
N ILE A 237 -5.63 0.23 -20.98
CA ILE A 237 -4.18 0.35 -20.82
C ILE A 237 -3.58 -1.05 -20.72
N ARG A 238 -2.59 -1.35 -21.55
CA ARG A 238 -1.86 -2.62 -21.48
C ARG A 238 -0.68 -2.46 -20.54
N HIS A 239 -0.94 -2.64 -19.24
CA HIS A 239 0.04 -2.43 -18.18
C HIS A 239 1.00 -3.61 -17.93
N THR A 240 0.92 -4.67 -18.75
CA THR A 240 1.84 -5.81 -18.63
C THR A 240 3.00 -5.65 -19.61
N LYS A 241 4.24 -5.69 -19.12
CA LYS A 241 5.47 -5.63 -19.88
C LYS A 241 6.36 -6.81 -19.50
N ARG A 242 6.73 -7.65 -20.47
CA ARG A 242 7.58 -8.84 -20.26
C ARG A 242 7.05 -9.79 -19.16
N GLY A 243 5.73 -9.86 -18.97
CA GLY A 243 5.10 -10.69 -17.92
C GLY A 243 4.96 -10.00 -16.57
N PHE A 244 5.51 -8.80 -16.38
CA PHE A 244 5.40 -7.99 -15.16
C PHE A 244 4.34 -6.90 -15.29
N ILE A 245 3.69 -6.59 -14.18
CA ILE A 245 2.68 -5.52 -14.12
C ILE A 245 3.36 -4.19 -13.79
N SER A 246 3.30 -3.25 -14.74
CA SER A 246 3.70 -1.86 -14.49
C SER A 246 2.72 -1.17 -13.55
N ARG A 247 3.23 -0.49 -12.53
CA ARG A 247 2.42 0.08 -11.46
C ARG A 247 2.56 1.59 -11.40
N LEU A 248 1.48 2.24 -10.95
CA LEU A 248 1.49 3.63 -10.51
C LEU A 248 1.61 3.68 -8.98
N PHE A 249 2.47 4.57 -8.51
CA PHE A 249 2.57 4.96 -7.11
C PHE A 249 1.78 6.24 -6.95
N ILE A 250 0.72 6.18 -6.17
CA ILE A 250 -0.25 7.27 -6.05
C ILE A 250 -0.26 7.76 -4.60
N THR A 251 -0.22 9.08 -4.42
CA THR A 251 -0.50 9.71 -3.14
C THR A 251 -1.39 10.92 -3.38
N ILE A 252 -2.47 11.02 -2.63
CA ILE A 252 -3.41 12.15 -2.67
C ILE A 252 -3.52 12.69 -1.25
N PHE A 253 -3.36 14.00 -1.06
CA PHE A 253 -3.47 14.60 0.25
C PHE A 253 -3.78 16.10 0.19
N PRO A 254 -4.49 16.63 1.22
CA PRO A 254 -4.68 18.06 1.38
C PRO A 254 -3.47 18.74 2.04
N GLU A 255 -3.27 20.00 1.70
CA GLU A 255 -2.60 21.03 2.49
C GLU A 255 -3.63 22.06 2.96
N GLU A 256 -3.22 23.11 3.66
CA GLU A 256 -4.14 24.10 4.26
C GLU A 256 -5.07 24.76 3.23
N THR A 257 -4.55 25.12 2.06
CA THR A 257 -5.27 25.90 1.04
C THR A 257 -5.42 25.18 -0.30
N LYS A 258 -4.80 24.03 -0.46
CA LYS A 258 -4.75 23.27 -1.72
C LYS A 258 -4.58 21.79 -1.45
N SER A 259 -4.61 20.99 -2.50
CA SER A 259 -4.35 19.58 -2.39
C SER A 259 -3.47 19.09 -3.54
N TYR A 260 -2.81 17.97 -3.33
CA TYR A 260 -1.95 17.37 -4.34
C TYR A 260 -2.43 15.96 -4.71
N ILE A 261 -2.37 15.66 -6.00
CA ILE A 261 -2.41 14.31 -6.54
C ILE A 261 -1.05 14.04 -7.18
N ILE A 262 -0.29 13.12 -6.62
CA ILE A 262 1.02 12.71 -7.10
C ILE A 262 0.90 11.30 -7.67
N LEU A 263 1.19 11.13 -8.96
CA LEU A 263 1.23 9.83 -9.63
C LEU A 263 2.61 9.64 -10.22
N SER A 264 3.30 8.59 -9.80
CA SER A 264 4.61 8.25 -10.34
C SER A 264 4.62 6.85 -10.92
N CYS A 265 5.45 6.63 -11.94
CA CYS A 265 5.81 5.30 -12.43
C CYS A 265 7.31 5.22 -12.67
N LEU A 266 7.84 4.02 -12.84
CA LEU A 266 9.24 3.85 -13.28
C LEU A 266 9.40 4.48 -14.67
N SER A 267 10.52 5.17 -14.93
CA SER A 267 10.76 5.83 -16.22
C SER A 267 10.71 4.85 -17.41
N GLU A 268 11.05 3.59 -17.19
CA GLU A 268 10.93 2.55 -18.22
C GLU A 268 9.47 2.22 -18.57
N ASP A 269 8.51 2.56 -17.69
CA ASP A 269 7.07 2.31 -17.86
C ASP A 269 6.30 3.52 -18.40
N ILE A 270 6.96 4.67 -18.58
CA ILE A 270 6.29 5.90 -19.02
C ILE A 270 5.51 5.72 -20.32
N LYS A 271 6.00 4.88 -21.25
CA LYS A 271 5.31 4.60 -22.52
C LYS A 271 3.91 4.03 -22.32
N ILE A 272 3.68 3.34 -21.21
CA ILE A 272 2.38 2.76 -20.83
C ILE A 272 1.44 3.86 -20.34
N TYR A 273 1.95 4.78 -19.51
CA TYR A 273 1.14 5.75 -18.78
C TYR A 273 1.18 7.18 -19.35
N LYS A 274 2.05 7.47 -20.34
CA LYS A 274 2.22 8.83 -20.90
C LYS A 274 0.90 9.48 -21.31
N LYS A 275 0.04 8.72 -22.02
CA LYS A 275 -1.24 9.24 -22.47
C LYS A 275 -2.21 9.50 -21.31
N PHE A 276 -2.19 8.63 -20.30
CA PHE A 276 -2.99 8.80 -19.09
C PHE A 276 -2.56 10.05 -18.32
N PHE A 277 -1.25 10.27 -18.14
CA PHE A 277 -0.71 11.48 -17.51
C PHE A 277 -1.09 12.76 -18.29
N GLN A 278 -0.98 12.73 -19.62
CA GLN A 278 -1.41 13.86 -20.44
C GLN A 278 -2.90 14.17 -20.29
N GLN A 279 -3.75 13.16 -20.23
CA GLN A 279 -5.18 13.35 -20.00
C GLN A 279 -5.44 13.98 -18.62
N LEU A 280 -4.79 13.50 -17.57
CA LEU A 280 -4.91 14.05 -16.21
C LEU A 280 -4.52 15.54 -16.17
N GLN A 281 -3.42 15.93 -16.82
CA GLN A 281 -2.95 17.32 -16.85
C GLN A 281 -3.87 18.25 -17.66
N THR A 282 -4.64 17.73 -18.61
CA THR A 282 -5.55 18.50 -19.46
C THR A 282 -7.00 18.51 -18.96
N THR A 283 -7.31 17.70 -17.95
CA THR A 283 -8.64 17.68 -17.36
C THR A 283 -8.73 18.80 -16.33
N ASN A 284 -9.66 19.71 -16.48
CA ASN A 284 -10.02 20.66 -15.42
C ASN A 284 -10.70 19.86 -14.29
N LEU A 285 -9.94 19.56 -13.25
CA LEU A 285 -10.42 18.93 -12.02
C LEU A 285 -11.01 19.97 -11.09
#